data_ad3e8c91a730affe937e85c039b78f4b
#
_entry.id   ad3e8c91a730affe937e85c039b78f4b
#
_cell.length_a   1.000
_cell.length_b   1.000
_cell.length_c   1.000
_cell.angle_alpha   90.00
_cell.angle_beta   90.00
_cell.angle_gamma   90.00
#
_symmetry.space_group_name_H-M   'P 1'
#
loop_
_entity.id
_entity.type
_entity.pdbx_description
1 polymer ?
#
loop_
_entity_poly.entity_id
_entity_poly.type
_entity_poly.pdbx_seq_one_letter_code
_entity_poly.pdbx_strand_id
1 'polypeptide(L)'
;MKRFSKFINTSLIALALLLASCGEDRTGEFIAKTEVDHWIEAQMQDIYLWYNEIPKLETSYYFYPADEFFPMLLSSNDKFSYIEMLDQETASAGTKSIHINSTTYGIEFVLTNDPTQTTSHQYARILYVLKNSPAARAGLKRGDWITTINSKNLTQDNYGLLETGNGVTVTIAPIILTEQTASWGEATEIQIQAAEAMENNPFLVSEIITSPQSGKKIGYLVYNEFVTGKTPNDPTDTSYLEEMKTVFQNFKNEGVDDFILDLRYNNGGYIQCAQAMATMLAPASSLNGEFAHLVHNDKRQDLNYTYMFDSNYSSENLNLSKLYVISGVYTASSSELIINSLRPYMDVKLLGVQTVGKNVAATQINSPYNFIMYPITATVYNKDNQSDYANGFTPDYTINELNYLNWAELGDTKELLLYNTLHLIEYGSAPDAENSESSGGEEGGDEGTTKAVKHYKSRQALQISYSSISQKTRPAIIATQY
;
A
#
# COMPACT_ATOMS: atom_id res chain seq x y z
N MET A 1 -86.71 20.41 -16.58
CA MET A 1 -85.50 21.27 -16.43
C MET A 1 -84.77 21.08 -15.12
N LYS A 2 -85.28 20.50 -14.03
CA LYS A 2 -84.55 20.28 -12.75
C LYS A 2 -83.64 19.06 -12.68
N ARG A 3 -83.67 18.14 -13.63
CA ARG A 3 -82.78 16.96 -13.65
C ARG A 3 -81.47 17.19 -14.43
N PHE A 4 -81.47 18.09 -15.41
CA PHE A 4 -80.25 18.42 -16.18
C PHE A 4 -79.24 19.29 -15.37
N SER A 5 -79.71 20.10 -14.47
CA SER A 5 -78.84 20.97 -13.64
C SER A 5 -78.03 20.18 -12.60
N LYS A 6 -78.51 19.01 -12.11
CA LYS A 6 -77.78 18.19 -11.16
C LYS A 6 -76.62 17.39 -11.81
N PHE A 7 -76.77 17.01 -13.10
CA PHE A 7 -75.71 16.31 -13.82
C PHE A 7 -74.56 17.24 -14.24
N ILE A 8 -74.86 18.50 -14.55
CA ILE A 8 -73.84 19.48 -14.90
C ILE A 8 -73.02 19.87 -13.70
N ASN A 9 -73.61 20.03 -12.51
CA ASN A 9 -72.90 20.36 -11.28
C ASN A 9 -72.00 19.21 -10.80
N THR A 10 -72.43 17.95 -10.91
CA THR A 10 -71.61 16.79 -10.53
C THR A 10 -70.44 16.59 -11.50
N SER A 11 -70.61 16.86 -12.79
CA SER A 11 -69.53 16.77 -13.78
C SER A 11 -68.50 17.91 -13.61
N LEU A 12 -68.93 19.13 -13.25
CA LEU A 12 -68.02 20.23 -12.95
C LEU A 12 -67.21 20.00 -11.68
N ILE A 13 -67.81 19.41 -10.61
CA ILE A 13 -67.11 19.06 -9.38
C ILE A 13 -66.11 17.92 -9.63
N ALA A 14 -66.46 16.91 -10.44
CA ALA A 14 -65.52 15.84 -10.83
C ALA A 14 -64.36 16.36 -11.70
N LEU A 15 -64.61 17.33 -12.60
CA LEU A 15 -63.57 17.95 -13.39
C LEU A 15 -62.68 18.90 -12.56
N ALA A 16 -63.25 19.60 -11.55
CA ALA A 16 -62.48 20.41 -10.63
C ALA A 16 -61.60 19.55 -9.66
N LEU A 17 -62.03 18.34 -9.28
CA LEU A 17 -61.26 17.39 -8.50
C LEU A 17 -60.14 16.73 -9.34
N LEU A 18 -60.27 16.63 -10.67
CA LEU A 18 -59.21 16.16 -11.56
C LEU A 18 -58.16 17.25 -11.85
N LEU A 19 -58.51 18.53 -11.69
CA LEU A 19 -57.57 19.64 -11.81
C LEU A 19 -56.89 20.02 -10.47
N ALA A 20 -57.34 19.50 -9.33
CA ALA A 20 -56.77 19.67 -8.02
C ALA A 20 -55.71 18.60 -7.71
N SER A 21 -55.36 17.72 -8.65
CA SER A 21 -54.14 16.93 -8.64
C SER A 21 -52.97 17.82 -9.07
N CYS A 22 -52.76 18.96 -8.38
CA CYS A 22 -51.46 19.58 -8.30
C CYS A 22 -50.58 18.55 -7.63
N GLY A 23 -49.73 17.89 -8.40
CA GLY A 23 -48.62 17.13 -7.80
C GLY A 23 -47.94 18.05 -6.81
N GLU A 24 -47.77 17.62 -5.57
CA GLU A 24 -46.88 18.30 -4.64
C GLU A 24 -45.59 18.64 -5.35
N ASP A 25 -45.18 19.89 -5.32
CA ASP A 25 -43.89 20.29 -5.84
C ASP A 25 -42.81 19.67 -4.96
N ARG A 26 -42.30 18.53 -5.42
CA ARG A 26 -41.21 17.78 -4.75
C ARG A 26 -39.83 18.23 -5.20
N THR A 27 -39.73 19.35 -5.91
CA THR A 27 -38.44 19.85 -6.40
C THR A 27 -37.42 20.01 -5.28
N GLY A 28 -37.86 20.56 -4.12
CA GLY A 28 -37.01 20.71 -2.95
C GLY A 28 -36.54 19.36 -2.36
N GLU A 29 -37.43 18.37 -2.32
CA GLU A 29 -37.07 17.01 -1.87
C GLU A 29 -36.13 16.30 -2.87
N PHE A 30 -36.36 16.47 -4.15
CA PHE A 30 -35.50 15.97 -5.21
C PHE A 30 -34.10 16.57 -5.10
N ILE A 31 -34.00 17.89 -5.01
CA ILE A 31 -32.73 18.60 -4.86
C ILE A 31 -31.99 18.08 -3.62
N ALA A 32 -32.66 18.00 -2.46
CA ALA A 32 -32.02 17.55 -1.23
C ALA A 32 -31.51 16.10 -1.30
N LYS A 33 -32.20 15.23 -2.07
CA LYS A 33 -31.78 13.81 -2.25
C LYS A 33 -30.68 13.63 -3.26
N THR A 34 -30.53 14.54 -4.23
CA THR A 34 -29.55 14.43 -5.32
C THR A 34 -28.36 15.39 -5.17
N GLU A 35 -28.40 16.26 -4.16
CA GLU A 35 -27.37 17.29 -3.93
C GLU A 35 -25.98 16.69 -3.73
N VAL A 36 -25.89 15.58 -2.99
CA VAL A 36 -24.65 14.85 -2.72
C VAL A 36 -24.03 14.36 -4.02
N ASP A 37 -24.81 13.68 -4.85
CA ASP A 37 -24.32 13.07 -6.08
C ASP A 37 -23.96 14.12 -7.13
N HIS A 38 -24.73 15.20 -7.23
CA HIS A 38 -24.37 16.36 -8.06
C HIS A 38 -23.08 17.05 -7.58
N TRP A 39 -22.87 17.12 -6.27
CA TRP A 39 -21.61 17.66 -5.73
C TRP A 39 -20.43 16.76 -6.10
N ILE A 40 -20.57 15.41 -5.93
CA ILE A 40 -19.54 14.43 -6.33
C ILE A 40 -19.22 14.59 -7.82
N GLU A 41 -20.25 14.59 -8.67
CA GLU A 41 -20.06 14.73 -10.12
C GLU A 41 -19.37 16.04 -10.48
N ALA A 42 -19.76 17.18 -9.85
CA ALA A 42 -19.15 18.47 -10.08
C ALA A 42 -17.66 18.48 -9.73
N GLN A 43 -17.26 17.89 -8.60
CA GLN A 43 -15.86 17.73 -8.24
C GLN A 43 -15.11 16.89 -9.28
N MET A 44 -15.68 15.74 -9.65
CA MET A 44 -15.08 14.85 -10.65
C MET A 44 -14.95 15.54 -12.01
N GLN A 45 -15.96 16.29 -12.45
CA GLN A 45 -15.92 17.04 -13.70
C GLN A 45 -14.87 18.15 -13.73
N ASP A 46 -14.45 18.66 -12.59
CA ASP A 46 -13.42 19.70 -12.47
C ASP A 46 -12.02 19.12 -12.42
N ILE A 47 -11.73 18.25 -11.46
CA ILE A 47 -10.35 17.87 -11.12
C ILE A 47 -9.95 16.44 -11.54
N TYR A 48 -10.90 15.57 -11.87
CA TYR A 48 -10.59 14.18 -12.20
C TYR A 48 -9.73 14.10 -13.48
N LEU A 49 -8.68 13.29 -13.45
CA LEU A 49 -7.72 13.19 -14.56
C LEU A 49 -8.40 12.80 -15.88
N TRP A 50 -9.36 11.89 -15.81
CA TRP A 50 -10.12 11.40 -16.97
C TRP A 50 -11.56 11.95 -16.98
N TYR A 51 -11.76 13.24 -16.61
CA TYR A 51 -13.09 13.86 -16.52
C TYR A 51 -13.91 13.76 -17.81
N ASN A 52 -13.25 13.70 -18.97
CA ASN A 52 -13.87 13.58 -20.29
C ASN A 52 -14.37 12.14 -20.57
N GLU A 53 -13.99 11.16 -19.75
CA GLU A 53 -14.44 9.77 -19.82
C GLU A 53 -15.55 9.44 -18.80
N ILE A 54 -15.96 10.41 -17.98
CA ILE A 54 -17.07 10.23 -17.04
C ILE A 54 -18.34 9.85 -17.82
N PRO A 55 -18.98 8.71 -17.50
CA PRO A 55 -20.20 8.30 -18.16
C PRO A 55 -21.34 9.28 -17.93
N LYS A 56 -22.17 9.50 -18.96
CA LYS A 56 -23.40 10.25 -18.78
C LYS A 56 -24.44 9.36 -18.12
N LEU A 57 -24.75 9.64 -16.86
CA LEU A 57 -25.70 8.87 -16.08
C LEU A 57 -27.14 9.33 -16.31
N GLU A 58 -28.09 8.39 -16.19
CA GLU A 58 -29.53 8.70 -16.15
C GLU A 58 -29.89 9.29 -14.77
N THR A 59 -30.98 10.09 -14.72
CA THR A 59 -31.43 10.77 -13.50
C THR A 59 -31.67 9.83 -12.32
N SER A 60 -32.04 8.57 -12.58
CA SER A 60 -32.27 7.56 -11.53
C SER A 60 -31.02 7.20 -10.73
N TYR A 61 -29.82 7.40 -11.28
CA TYR A 61 -28.57 7.10 -10.59
C TYR A 61 -28.21 8.13 -9.49
N TYR A 62 -28.77 9.35 -9.54
CA TYR A 62 -28.53 10.40 -8.54
C TYR A 62 -29.29 10.20 -7.23
N PHE A 63 -29.73 8.98 -6.93
CA PHE A 63 -30.36 8.58 -5.67
C PHE A 63 -29.60 7.44 -4.97
N TYR A 64 -28.44 7.08 -5.48
CA TYR A 64 -27.61 6.05 -4.87
C TYR A 64 -26.83 6.63 -3.67
N PRO A 65 -26.41 5.80 -2.68
CA PRO A 65 -25.45 6.21 -1.68
C PRO A 65 -24.13 6.67 -2.34
N ALA A 66 -23.42 7.60 -1.73
CA ALA A 66 -22.21 8.21 -2.30
C ALA A 66 -21.12 7.17 -2.64
N ASP A 67 -20.98 6.12 -1.83
CA ASP A 67 -20.05 5.01 -2.03
C ASP A 67 -20.43 4.09 -3.19
N GLU A 68 -21.71 4.06 -3.58
CA GLU A 68 -22.20 3.37 -4.78
C GLU A 68 -22.16 4.30 -6.01
N PHE A 69 -22.44 5.60 -5.85
CA PHE A 69 -22.48 6.57 -6.93
C PHE A 69 -21.08 6.93 -7.47
N PHE A 70 -20.12 7.22 -6.58
CA PHE A 70 -18.78 7.63 -6.97
C PHE A 70 -18.09 6.65 -7.94
N PRO A 71 -18.10 5.32 -7.72
CA PRO A 71 -17.52 4.37 -8.66
C PRO A 71 -18.13 4.38 -10.06
N MET A 72 -19.39 4.82 -10.21
CA MET A 72 -20.06 4.90 -11.51
C MET A 72 -19.50 6.00 -12.42
N LEU A 73 -18.77 6.96 -11.83
CA LEU A 73 -18.14 8.06 -12.56
C LEU A 73 -16.72 7.73 -13.04
N LEU A 74 -16.16 6.60 -12.63
CA LEU A 74 -14.77 6.27 -12.92
C LEU A 74 -14.57 5.80 -14.36
N SER A 75 -13.47 6.25 -14.96
CA SER A 75 -12.95 5.73 -16.22
C SER A 75 -12.50 4.27 -16.05
N SER A 76 -12.60 3.48 -17.12
CA SER A 76 -12.03 2.13 -17.15
C SER A 76 -10.50 2.10 -16.98
N ASN A 77 -9.83 3.21 -17.19
CA ASN A 77 -8.38 3.39 -16.95
C ASN A 77 -8.05 3.59 -15.47
N ASP A 78 -9.05 3.96 -14.67
CA ASP A 78 -8.87 4.23 -13.24
C ASP A 78 -8.93 2.94 -12.41
N LYS A 79 -7.84 2.64 -11.75
CA LYS A 79 -7.70 1.49 -10.83
C LYS A 79 -7.55 1.93 -9.37
N PHE A 80 -7.54 3.23 -9.09
CA PHE A 80 -6.99 3.76 -7.85
C PHE A 80 -7.87 4.79 -7.14
N SER A 81 -8.84 5.41 -7.82
CA SER A 81 -9.78 6.32 -7.15
C SER A 81 -10.70 5.58 -6.19
N TYR A 82 -10.99 6.18 -5.05
CA TYR A 82 -11.91 5.61 -4.08
C TYR A 82 -12.60 6.70 -3.25
N ILE A 83 -13.64 6.29 -2.52
CA ILE A 83 -14.36 7.11 -1.55
C ILE A 83 -14.34 6.40 -0.19
N GLU A 84 -14.24 7.16 0.89
CA GLU A 84 -14.24 6.68 2.26
C GLU A 84 -15.42 7.29 3.01
N MET A 85 -16.33 6.46 3.48
CA MET A 85 -17.45 6.90 4.31
C MET A 85 -16.98 7.11 5.75
N LEU A 86 -17.33 8.26 6.34
CA LEU A 86 -17.01 8.58 7.72
C LEU A 86 -18.17 8.09 8.62
N ASP A 87 -17.88 7.25 9.61
CA ASP A 87 -18.88 6.82 10.59
C ASP A 87 -19.38 8.02 11.41
N GLN A 88 -20.66 8.05 11.75
CA GLN A 88 -21.27 9.18 12.50
C GLN A 88 -20.59 9.44 13.86
N GLU A 89 -20.00 8.41 14.48
CA GLU A 89 -19.23 8.55 15.73
C GLU A 89 -17.87 9.21 15.53
N THR A 90 -17.34 9.24 14.31
CA THR A 90 -16.01 9.80 13.99
C THR A 90 -16.07 11.21 13.43
N ALA A 91 -17.22 11.66 12.94
CA ALA A 91 -17.42 13.01 12.37
C ALA A 91 -17.19 14.15 13.38
N SER A 92 -17.30 13.87 14.70
CA SER A 92 -17.02 14.85 15.76
C SER A 92 -15.53 14.91 16.20
N ALA A 93 -14.69 14.03 15.70
CA ALA A 93 -13.28 13.87 16.10
C ALA A 93 -12.31 13.99 14.92
N GLY A 94 -12.57 14.89 13.97
CA GLY A 94 -11.68 15.18 12.84
C GLY A 94 -11.01 13.92 12.26
N THR A 95 -11.38 13.57 11.04
CA THR A 95 -10.77 12.54 10.15
C THR A 95 -9.94 11.45 10.83
N LYS A 96 -10.52 10.25 10.95
CA LYS A 96 -9.73 9.07 11.31
C LYS A 96 -8.99 8.53 10.08
N SER A 97 -7.67 8.56 10.11
CA SER A 97 -6.85 7.73 9.22
C SER A 97 -7.06 6.27 9.54
N ILE A 98 -7.05 5.47 8.49
CA ILE A 98 -7.21 4.01 8.56
C ILE A 98 -5.98 3.34 9.21
N HIS A 99 -4.86 4.06 9.41
CA HIS A 99 -3.55 3.44 9.59
C HIS A 99 -2.83 3.68 10.89
N ILE A 100 -3.24 4.62 11.72
CA ILE A 100 -2.50 4.94 12.95
C ILE A 100 -3.41 4.75 14.15
N ASN A 101 -2.99 3.90 15.10
CA ASN A 101 -3.73 3.48 16.29
C ASN A 101 -4.96 2.60 16.03
N SER A 102 -4.96 1.81 14.94
CA SER A 102 -5.95 0.75 14.82
C SER A 102 -5.76 -0.28 15.94
N THR A 103 -6.85 -0.69 16.58
CA THR A 103 -6.82 -1.81 17.52
C THR A 103 -6.52 -3.09 16.73
N THR A 104 -5.33 -3.67 16.94
CA THR A 104 -4.84 -4.83 16.19
C THR A 104 -4.06 -5.78 17.08
N TYR A 105 -3.91 -7.03 16.65
CA TYR A 105 -2.94 -7.96 17.24
C TYR A 105 -1.50 -7.68 16.80
N GLY A 106 -1.30 -6.85 15.77
CA GLY A 106 0.01 -6.46 15.25
C GLY A 106 0.65 -7.49 14.33
N ILE A 107 -0.14 -8.23 13.58
CA ILE A 107 0.32 -9.14 12.51
C ILE A 107 -0.14 -8.65 11.14
N GLU A 108 0.76 -8.74 10.18
CA GLU A 108 0.42 -8.68 8.77
C GLU A 108 0.59 -10.05 8.15
N PHE A 109 -0.38 -10.50 7.36
CA PHE A 109 -0.42 -11.86 6.86
C PHE A 109 -1.05 -11.97 5.48
N VAL A 110 -0.80 -13.10 4.83
CA VAL A 110 -1.49 -13.53 3.61
C VAL A 110 -2.18 -14.86 3.85
N LEU A 111 -3.36 -15.04 3.22
CA LEU A 111 -3.99 -16.35 3.11
C LEU A 111 -3.54 -17.02 1.82
N THR A 112 -3.11 -18.27 1.93
CA THR A 112 -2.65 -19.08 0.79
C THR A 112 -3.29 -20.47 0.81
N ASN A 113 -3.17 -21.18 -0.31
CA ASN A 113 -3.36 -22.61 -0.36
C ASN A 113 -2.30 -23.35 0.49
N ASP A 114 -2.53 -24.64 0.73
CA ASP A 114 -1.61 -25.51 1.49
C ASP A 114 -0.23 -25.61 0.83
N PRO A 115 0.85 -25.13 1.49
CA PRO A 115 2.20 -25.21 0.94
C PRO A 115 2.71 -26.65 0.82
N THR A 116 2.14 -27.59 1.55
CA THR A 116 2.48 -29.02 1.49
C THR A 116 1.64 -29.79 0.47
N GLN A 117 0.58 -29.18 -0.05
CA GLN A 117 -0.35 -29.76 -1.03
C GLN A 117 -1.07 -31.04 -0.53
N THR A 118 -1.19 -31.21 0.76
CA THR A 118 -1.84 -32.40 1.38
C THR A 118 -3.32 -32.16 1.63
N THR A 119 -3.76 -30.90 1.67
CA THR A 119 -5.16 -30.52 1.93
C THR A 119 -5.62 -29.41 0.97
N SER A 120 -6.93 -29.18 0.93
CA SER A 120 -7.53 -28.01 0.23
C SER A 120 -7.79 -26.84 1.17
N HIS A 121 -7.28 -26.86 2.40
CA HIS A 121 -7.48 -25.81 3.37
C HIS A 121 -6.64 -24.57 3.04
N GLN A 122 -7.09 -23.43 3.56
CA GLN A 122 -6.32 -22.19 3.55
C GLN A 122 -5.50 -22.08 4.84
N TYR A 123 -4.36 -21.43 4.71
CA TYR A 123 -3.42 -21.18 5.80
C TYR A 123 -3.00 -19.71 5.77
N ALA A 124 -2.80 -19.10 6.94
CA ALA A 124 -2.25 -17.77 6.99
C ALA A 124 -0.73 -17.83 7.19
N ARG A 125 0.01 -17.09 6.37
CA ARG A 125 1.45 -16.90 6.55
C ARG A 125 1.73 -15.48 7.04
N ILE A 126 2.44 -15.38 8.15
CA ILE A 126 2.79 -14.07 8.73
C ILE A 126 3.88 -13.41 7.90
N LEU A 127 3.60 -12.21 7.40
CA LEU A 127 4.54 -11.37 6.65
C LEU A 127 5.51 -10.66 7.59
N TYR A 128 4.98 -10.05 8.63
CA TYR A 128 5.75 -9.48 9.75
C TYR A 128 4.87 -9.28 10.98
N VAL A 129 5.53 -9.05 12.11
CA VAL A 129 4.87 -8.79 13.39
C VAL A 129 5.39 -7.46 13.94
N LEU A 130 4.48 -6.58 14.36
CA LEU A 130 4.84 -5.30 14.97
C LEU A 130 5.50 -5.53 16.33
N LYS A 131 6.59 -4.83 16.58
CA LYS A 131 7.31 -4.88 17.87
C LYS A 131 6.36 -4.53 19.02
N ASN A 132 6.49 -5.24 20.14
CA ASN A 132 5.69 -5.04 21.36
C ASN A 132 4.16 -5.25 21.19
N SER A 133 3.72 -5.83 20.10
CA SER A 133 2.30 -6.14 19.87
C SER A 133 1.83 -7.35 20.68
N PRO A 134 0.50 -7.56 20.82
CA PRO A 134 -0.03 -8.78 21.43
C PRO A 134 0.50 -10.07 20.79
N ALA A 135 0.63 -10.08 19.46
CA ALA A 135 1.17 -11.22 18.71
C ALA A 135 2.68 -11.43 18.99
N ALA A 136 3.48 -10.35 19.03
CA ALA A 136 4.89 -10.45 19.39
C ALA A 136 5.09 -10.98 20.81
N ARG A 137 4.28 -10.53 21.76
CA ARG A 137 4.31 -11.02 23.15
C ARG A 137 3.88 -12.49 23.27
N ALA A 138 3.02 -12.95 22.34
CA ALA A 138 2.62 -14.34 22.25
C ALA A 138 3.68 -15.23 21.58
N GLY A 139 4.75 -14.65 21.01
CA GLY A 139 5.86 -15.36 20.39
C GLY A 139 5.68 -15.63 18.90
N LEU A 140 4.68 -15.03 18.25
CA LEU A 140 4.52 -15.11 16.80
C LEU A 140 5.62 -14.29 16.10
N LYS A 141 6.03 -14.76 14.94
CA LYS A 141 7.10 -14.16 14.13
C LYS A 141 6.84 -14.28 12.63
N ARG A 142 7.62 -13.53 11.86
CA ARG A 142 7.64 -13.63 10.40
C ARG A 142 7.83 -15.07 9.92
N GLY A 143 7.06 -15.46 8.93
CA GLY A 143 7.13 -16.79 8.32
C GLY A 143 6.38 -17.89 9.06
N ASP A 144 5.84 -17.63 10.25
CA ASP A 144 4.97 -18.59 10.93
C ASP A 144 3.71 -18.87 10.09
N TRP A 145 3.29 -20.13 10.13
CA TRP A 145 2.09 -20.60 9.47
C TRP A 145 0.99 -20.83 10.49
N ILE A 146 -0.08 -20.04 10.40
CA ILE A 146 -1.29 -20.24 11.18
C ILE A 146 -2.18 -21.24 10.44
N THR A 147 -2.43 -22.38 11.07
CA THR A 147 -3.20 -23.49 10.49
C THR A 147 -4.66 -23.48 10.91
N THR A 148 -4.95 -23.04 12.14
CA THR A 148 -6.33 -22.88 12.64
C THR A 148 -6.48 -21.62 13.47
N ILE A 149 -7.72 -21.15 13.60
CA ILE A 149 -8.15 -20.06 14.46
C ILE A 149 -9.32 -20.51 15.31
N ASN A 150 -9.22 -20.39 16.65
CA ASN A 150 -10.21 -20.90 17.61
C ASN A 150 -10.61 -22.34 17.31
N SER A 151 -9.60 -23.22 17.06
CA SER A 151 -9.74 -24.63 16.72
C SER A 151 -10.53 -24.92 15.42
N LYS A 152 -10.67 -23.94 14.52
CA LYS A 152 -11.31 -24.09 13.20
C LYS A 152 -10.31 -23.79 12.09
N ASN A 153 -10.45 -24.49 10.95
CA ASN A 153 -9.67 -24.17 9.76
C ASN A 153 -9.94 -22.71 9.31
N LEU A 154 -8.92 -22.07 8.74
CA LEU A 154 -9.04 -20.76 8.15
C LEU A 154 -9.93 -20.82 6.90
N THR A 155 -10.80 -19.82 6.77
CA THR A 155 -11.72 -19.63 5.64
C THR A 155 -11.89 -18.14 5.36
N GLN A 156 -12.52 -17.81 4.24
CA GLN A 156 -12.91 -16.44 3.90
C GLN A 156 -13.84 -15.79 4.94
N ASP A 157 -14.57 -16.60 5.73
CA ASP A 157 -15.53 -16.10 6.72
C ASP A 157 -14.90 -15.80 8.09
N ASN A 158 -13.69 -16.33 8.39
CA ASN A 158 -13.13 -16.23 9.75
C ASN A 158 -11.72 -15.64 9.84
N TYR A 159 -11.02 -15.39 8.74
CA TYR A 159 -9.67 -14.83 8.80
C TYR A 159 -9.62 -13.42 9.43
N GLY A 160 -10.71 -12.64 9.33
CA GLY A 160 -10.80 -11.33 9.98
C GLY A 160 -10.62 -11.36 11.49
N LEU A 161 -10.82 -12.53 12.11
CA LEU A 161 -10.49 -12.75 13.52
C LEU A 161 -8.99 -12.70 13.82
N LEU A 162 -8.11 -12.70 12.79
CA LEU A 162 -6.67 -12.49 12.96
C LEU A 162 -6.28 -11.02 13.02
N GLU A 163 -7.17 -10.11 12.67
CA GLU A 163 -6.84 -8.68 12.61
C GLU A 163 -7.05 -7.98 13.96
N THR A 164 -8.20 -8.23 14.60
CA THR A 164 -8.58 -7.57 15.85
C THR A 164 -9.57 -8.40 16.66
N GLY A 165 -9.73 -8.09 17.95
CA GLY A 165 -10.72 -8.71 18.83
C GLY A 165 -10.30 -8.75 20.30
N ASN A 166 -11.07 -9.43 21.13
CA ASN A 166 -10.84 -9.55 22.58
C ASN A 166 -9.90 -10.71 22.95
N GLY A 167 -9.07 -11.14 22.01
CA GLY A 167 -8.16 -12.27 22.12
C GLY A 167 -8.56 -13.41 21.19
N VAL A 168 -7.57 -14.17 20.74
CA VAL A 168 -7.77 -15.27 19.80
C VAL A 168 -6.76 -16.39 20.07
N THR A 169 -7.19 -17.63 19.88
CA THR A 169 -6.32 -18.78 19.91
C THR A 169 -5.98 -19.20 18.48
N VAL A 170 -4.71 -19.26 18.15
CA VAL A 170 -4.22 -19.74 16.86
C VAL A 170 -3.39 -20.99 17.03
N THR A 171 -3.44 -21.89 16.05
CA THR A 171 -2.49 -23.01 15.98
C THR A 171 -1.47 -22.69 14.91
N ILE A 172 -0.19 -22.74 15.25
CA ILE A 172 0.90 -22.65 14.29
C ILE A 172 1.54 -24.03 14.09
N ALA A 173 2.06 -24.26 12.88
CA ALA A 173 2.85 -25.45 12.59
C ALA A 173 4.02 -25.09 11.66
N PRO A 174 5.25 -25.49 11.96
CA PRO A 174 6.38 -25.29 11.07
C PRO A 174 6.28 -26.20 9.84
N ILE A 175 6.89 -25.79 8.74
CA ILE A 175 7.12 -26.65 7.60
C ILE A 175 8.44 -27.39 7.80
N ILE A 176 8.39 -28.72 7.78
CA ILE A 176 9.57 -29.58 7.75
C ILE A 176 9.93 -29.82 6.29
N LEU A 177 11.13 -29.39 5.93
CA LEU A 177 11.66 -29.48 4.58
C LEU A 177 12.67 -30.63 4.48
N THR A 178 12.48 -31.47 3.49
CA THR A 178 13.46 -32.47 3.04
C THR A 178 13.84 -32.14 1.59
N GLU A 179 14.84 -32.82 1.03
CA GLU A 179 15.19 -32.62 -0.39
C GLU A 179 14.05 -32.91 -1.36
N GLN A 180 13.08 -33.71 -0.97
CA GLN A 180 12.01 -34.17 -1.85
C GLN A 180 10.61 -33.77 -1.42
N THR A 181 10.40 -33.33 -0.16
CA THR A 181 9.06 -33.09 0.37
C THR A 181 9.03 -31.91 1.34
N ALA A 182 7.87 -31.26 1.39
CA ALA A 182 7.47 -30.37 2.48
C ALA A 182 6.33 -31.05 3.25
N SER A 183 6.39 -31.05 4.56
CA SER A 183 5.35 -31.62 5.43
C SER A 183 5.14 -30.72 6.65
N TRP A 184 3.95 -30.81 7.24
CA TRP A 184 3.67 -30.13 8.50
C TRP A 184 4.43 -30.79 9.66
N GLY A 185 5.07 -29.98 10.49
CA GLY A 185 5.66 -30.39 11.75
C GLY A 185 4.64 -30.40 12.89
N GLU A 186 5.14 -30.49 14.12
CA GLU A 186 4.31 -30.51 15.31
C GLU A 186 3.58 -29.17 15.50
N ALA A 187 2.26 -29.25 15.63
CA ALA A 187 1.40 -28.09 15.80
C ALA A 187 1.45 -27.56 17.24
N THR A 188 1.50 -26.26 17.42
CA THR A 188 1.51 -25.58 18.72
C THR A 188 0.36 -24.60 18.79
N GLU A 189 -0.43 -24.66 19.86
CA GLU A 189 -1.49 -23.70 20.15
C GLU A 189 -0.92 -22.48 20.87
N ILE A 190 -1.26 -21.28 20.40
CA ILE A 190 -0.82 -19.99 20.94
C ILE A 190 -2.05 -19.12 21.20
N GLN A 191 -2.14 -18.59 22.41
CA GLN A 191 -3.16 -17.62 22.77
C GLN A 191 -2.62 -16.20 22.61
N ILE A 192 -3.23 -15.39 21.74
CA ILE A 192 -2.96 -13.98 21.57
C ILE A 192 -3.94 -13.21 22.47
N GLN A 193 -3.43 -12.29 23.28
CA GLN A 193 -4.26 -11.44 24.15
C GLN A 193 -5.09 -10.46 23.31
N ALA A 194 -5.99 -9.72 23.96
CA ALA A 194 -6.82 -8.73 23.29
C ALA A 194 -5.99 -7.78 22.42
N ALA A 195 -6.53 -7.43 21.27
CA ALA A 195 -5.95 -6.45 20.37
C ALA A 195 -5.82 -5.09 21.08
N GLU A 196 -4.77 -4.36 20.77
CA GLU A 196 -4.43 -3.08 21.35
C GLU A 196 -4.32 -2.00 20.27
N ALA A 197 -4.50 -0.74 20.65
CA ALA A 197 -4.15 0.37 19.78
C ALA A 197 -2.63 0.38 19.60
N MET A 198 -2.18 0.11 18.38
CA MET A 198 -0.76 0.02 18.03
C MET A 198 -0.34 1.19 17.17
N GLU A 199 0.82 1.74 17.47
CA GLU A 199 1.51 2.63 16.55
C GLU A 199 2.13 1.79 15.43
N ASN A 200 1.74 2.06 14.18
CA ASN A 200 2.39 1.47 13.02
C ASN A 200 3.57 2.36 12.61
N ASN A 201 4.69 2.25 13.33
CA ASN A 201 5.91 2.98 13.00
C ASN A 201 6.43 2.50 11.64
N PRO A 202 6.61 3.39 10.64
CA PRO A 202 7.02 3.00 9.29
C PRO A 202 8.45 2.42 9.20
N PHE A 203 9.28 2.63 10.21
CA PHE A 203 10.66 2.11 10.28
C PHE A 203 10.69 0.71 10.91
N LEU A 204 10.27 -0.32 10.16
CA LEU A 204 10.22 -1.69 10.70
C LEU A 204 11.59 -2.21 11.10
N VAL A 205 12.61 -1.96 10.25
CA VAL A 205 14.03 -2.32 10.49
C VAL A 205 14.89 -1.19 9.98
N SER A 206 15.90 -0.81 10.77
CA SER A 206 16.94 0.14 10.39
C SER A 206 18.27 -0.38 10.96
N GLU A 207 19.14 -0.90 10.09
CA GLU A 207 20.37 -1.58 10.48
C GLU A 207 21.54 -1.21 9.58
N ILE A 208 22.76 -1.37 10.10
CA ILE A 208 23.99 -1.25 9.34
C ILE A 208 24.66 -2.62 9.32
N ILE A 209 24.77 -3.17 8.14
CA ILE A 209 25.36 -4.49 7.89
C ILE A 209 26.78 -4.28 7.39
N THR A 210 27.75 -4.89 8.07
CA THR A 210 29.16 -4.88 7.59
C THR A 210 29.39 -6.13 6.76
N SER A 211 29.75 -5.95 5.49
CA SER A 211 30.13 -7.08 4.63
C SER A 211 31.38 -7.76 5.19
N PRO A 212 31.33 -9.08 5.43
CA PRO A 212 32.48 -9.82 5.92
C PRO A 212 33.60 -9.93 4.87
N GLN A 213 33.29 -9.72 3.58
CA GLN A 213 34.25 -9.86 2.49
C GLN A 213 34.99 -8.55 2.19
N SER A 214 34.23 -7.48 1.89
CA SER A 214 34.79 -6.19 1.50
C SER A 214 35.00 -5.24 2.67
N GLY A 215 34.39 -5.50 3.84
CA GLY A 215 34.37 -4.57 4.95
C GLY A 215 33.44 -3.35 4.75
N LYS A 216 32.73 -3.27 3.61
CA LYS A 216 31.77 -2.20 3.34
C LYS A 216 30.65 -2.17 4.38
N LYS A 217 30.23 -0.97 4.74
CA LYS A 217 29.03 -0.74 5.55
C LYS A 217 27.83 -0.51 4.64
N ILE A 218 26.82 -1.34 4.79
CA ILE A 218 25.61 -1.32 3.99
C ILE A 218 24.47 -0.89 4.89
N GLY A 219 23.82 0.25 4.57
CA GLY A 219 22.58 0.67 5.24
C GLY A 219 21.43 -0.21 4.76
N TYR A 220 20.63 -0.72 5.68
CA TYR A 220 19.40 -1.47 5.38
C TYR A 220 18.22 -0.86 6.12
N LEU A 221 17.21 -0.46 5.35
CA LEU A 221 15.98 0.14 5.85
C LEU A 221 14.76 -0.57 5.28
N VAL A 222 13.95 -1.19 6.16
CA VAL A 222 12.60 -1.65 5.81
C VAL A 222 11.62 -0.55 6.18
N TYR A 223 10.98 0.03 5.17
CA TYR A 223 10.07 1.16 5.32
C TYR A 223 8.71 0.82 4.72
N ASN A 224 7.67 0.73 5.55
CA ASN A 224 6.40 0.13 5.15
C ASN A 224 5.30 1.13 4.76
N GLU A 225 5.46 2.43 5.03
CA GLU A 225 4.46 3.44 4.69
C GLU A 225 5.07 4.85 4.63
N PHE A 226 4.66 5.67 3.64
CA PHE A 226 5.08 7.07 3.53
C PHE A 226 4.10 8.00 4.24
N VAL A 227 4.25 8.12 5.55
CA VAL A 227 3.45 8.99 6.43
C VAL A 227 4.30 10.06 7.08
N THR A 228 3.75 11.27 7.26
CA THR A 228 4.49 12.43 7.79
C THR A 228 4.67 12.35 9.30
N GLY A 229 3.68 11.79 10.00
CA GLY A 229 3.66 11.75 11.46
C GLY A 229 2.72 10.70 12.03
N LYS A 230 2.61 10.70 13.36
CA LYS A 230 1.83 9.73 14.15
C LYS A 230 0.34 10.02 14.13
N THR A 231 -0.04 11.27 13.86
CA THR A 231 -1.44 11.69 13.81
C THR A 231 -2.01 11.40 12.44
N PRO A 232 -3.03 10.57 12.36
CA PRO A 232 -3.63 10.20 11.10
C PRO A 232 -4.19 11.38 10.32
N ASN A 233 -3.95 11.41 9.00
CA ASN A 233 -4.46 12.44 8.07
C ASN A 233 -4.13 13.89 8.49
N ASP A 234 -3.17 14.08 9.39
CA ASP A 234 -2.65 15.39 9.75
C ASP A 234 -1.27 15.61 9.09
N PRO A 235 -1.22 16.26 7.93
CA PRO A 235 0.06 16.53 7.25
C PRO A 235 0.93 17.53 8.01
N THR A 236 0.42 18.17 9.07
CA THR A 236 1.18 19.08 9.92
C THR A 236 1.95 18.35 11.03
N ASP A 237 1.57 17.11 11.36
CA ASP A 237 2.37 16.24 12.20
C ASP A 237 3.56 15.70 11.39
N THR A 238 4.76 16.15 11.71
CA THR A 238 6.01 15.78 11.03
C THR A 238 6.88 14.82 11.85
N SER A 239 6.32 14.18 12.87
CA SER A 239 7.07 13.36 13.81
C SER A 239 7.85 12.22 13.14
N TYR A 240 7.31 11.57 12.10
CA TYR A 240 8.04 10.56 11.35
C TYR A 240 9.05 11.13 10.34
N LEU A 241 8.84 12.34 9.84
CA LEU A 241 9.86 13.03 9.05
C LEU A 241 11.09 13.39 9.90
N GLU A 242 10.90 13.78 11.16
CA GLU A 242 12.01 14.02 12.10
C GLU A 242 12.68 12.70 12.52
N GLU A 243 11.92 11.61 12.68
CA GLU A 243 12.49 10.28 12.90
C GLU A 243 13.33 9.83 11.69
N MET A 244 12.84 10.08 10.46
CA MET A 244 13.56 9.80 9.22
C MET A 244 14.92 10.53 9.19
N LYS A 245 14.97 11.82 9.54
CA LYS A 245 16.25 12.54 9.68
C LYS A 245 17.19 11.84 10.65
N THR A 246 16.67 11.44 11.82
CA THR A 246 17.46 10.76 12.84
C THR A 246 18.05 9.43 12.32
N VAL A 247 17.24 8.64 11.63
CA VAL A 247 17.66 7.37 11.02
C VAL A 247 18.76 7.59 9.96
N PHE A 248 18.54 8.54 9.05
CA PHE A 248 19.52 8.85 8.00
C PHE A 248 20.79 9.51 8.54
N GLN A 249 20.68 10.34 9.58
CA GLN A 249 21.86 10.89 10.27
C GLN A 249 22.72 9.79 10.88
N ASN A 250 22.09 8.72 11.41
CA ASN A 250 22.84 7.55 11.92
C ASN A 250 23.58 6.84 10.79
N PHE A 251 22.93 6.56 9.65
CA PHE A 251 23.59 5.97 8.47
C PHE A 251 24.77 6.82 7.99
N LYS A 252 24.58 8.15 7.95
CA LYS A 252 25.62 9.09 7.55
C LYS A 252 26.81 9.10 8.50
N ASN A 253 26.55 9.13 9.81
CA ASN A 253 27.60 9.14 10.84
C ASN A 253 28.43 7.85 10.82
N GLU A 254 27.79 6.73 10.53
CA GLU A 254 28.45 5.44 10.38
C GLU A 254 29.21 5.31 9.06
N GLY A 255 28.93 6.18 8.08
CA GLY A 255 29.60 6.19 6.80
C GLY A 255 29.26 4.97 5.95
N VAL A 256 27.95 4.77 5.64
CA VAL A 256 27.50 3.67 4.78
C VAL A 256 28.01 3.86 3.36
N ASP A 257 28.51 2.78 2.75
CA ASP A 257 29.06 2.75 1.39
C ASP A 257 27.97 2.46 0.35
N ASP A 258 27.05 1.56 0.69
CA ASP A 258 25.91 1.13 -0.15
C ASP A 258 24.62 1.18 0.68
N PHE A 259 23.45 1.23 0.01
CA PHE A 259 22.17 1.31 0.69
C PHE A 259 21.12 0.38 0.08
N ILE A 260 20.39 -0.32 0.93
CA ILE A 260 19.25 -1.18 0.56
C ILE A 260 17.99 -0.57 1.16
N LEU A 261 17.06 -0.15 0.30
CA LEU A 261 15.74 0.32 0.66
C LEU A 261 14.71 -0.78 0.38
N ASP A 262 14.18 -1.37 1.45
CA ASP A 262 13.20 -2.45 1.36
C ASP A 262 11.78 -1.88 1.42
N LEU A 263 11.12 -1.87 0.29
CA LEU A 263 9.77 -1.38 0.08
C LEU A 263 8.77 -2.50 -0.25
N ARG A 264 9.12 -3.77 0.01
CA ARG A 264 8.31 -4.93 -0.41
C ARG A 264 6.88 -4.92 0.16
N TYR A 265 6.66 -4.28 1.30
CA TYR A 265 5.36 -4.16 1.98
C TYR A 265 4.81 -2.73 1.98
N ASN A 266 5.34 -1.84 1.13
CA ASN A 266 5.02 -0.42 1.13
C ASN A 266 4.12 -0.03 -0.06
N ASN A 267 2.86 0.28 0.21
CA ASN A 267 1.89 0.72 -0.81
C ASN A 267 1.99 2.22 -1.17
N GLY A 268 2.96 2.93 -0.63
CA GLY A 268 3.14 4.36 -0.89
C GLY A 268 2.77 5.25 0.29
N GLY A 269 2.24 6.41 0.02
CA GLY A 269 1.89 7.44 1.00
C GLY A 269 2.16 8.84 0.47
N TYR A 270 2.44 9.79 1.34
CA TYR A 270 2.61 11.19 1.00
C TYR A 270 3.87 11.44 0.16
N ILE A 271 3.71 12.24 -0.89
CA ILE A 271 4.82 12.65 -1.77
C ILE A 271 5.93 13.35 -0.98
N GLN A 272 5.59 14.16 0.02
CA GLN A 272 6.60 14.86 0.85
C GLN A 272 7.55 13.89 1.55
N CYS A 273 7.04 12.73 2.00
CA CYS A 273 7.90 11.71 2.64
C CYS A 273 8.84 11.05 1.62
N ALA A 274 8.32 10.78 0.40
CA ALA A 274 9.14 10.25 -0.69
C ALA A 274 10.19 11.27 -1.14
N GLN A 275 9.83 12.55 -1.23
CA GLN A 275 10.73 13.66 -1.55
C GLN A 275 11.86 13.79 -0.50
N ALA A 276 11.51 13.75 0.80
CA ALA A 276 12.46 13.80 1.89
C ALA A 276 13.45 12.63 1.82
N MET A 277 12.94 11.40 1.69
CA MET A 277 13.77 10.20 1.59
C MET A 277 14.65 10.22 0.34
N ALA A 278 14.10 10.59 -0.82
CA ALA A 278 14.86 10.71 -2.06
C ALA A 278 15.97 11.76 -1.95
N THR A 279 15.72 12.88 -1.26
CA THR A 279 16.75 13.90 -1.01
C THR A 279 17.92 13.33 -0.20
N MET A 280 17.63 12.51 0.80
CA MET A 280 18.67 11.89 1.64
C MET A 280 19.44 10.78 0.92
N LEU A 281 18.85 10.15 -0.11
CA LEU A 281 19.48 9.06 -0.88
C LEU A 281 20.23 9.54 -2.12
N ALA A 282 19.80 10.64 -2.74
CA ALA A 282 20.28 11.11 -4.03
C ALA A 282 21.78 11.49 -4.03
N PRO A 283 22.46 11.49 -5.19
CA PRO A 283 23.77 12.11 -5.31
C PRO A 283 23.73 13.58 -4.88
N ALA A 284 24.71 14.03 -4.11
CA ALA A 284 24.75 15.42 -3.62
C ALA A 284 24.75 16.46 -4.77
N SER A 285 25.29 16.09 -5.94
CA SER A 285 25.28 16.93 -7.14
C SER A 285 23.90 17.18 -7.72
N SER A 286 22.90 16.37 -7.36
CA SER A 286 21.53 16.45 -7.89
C SER A 286 20.57 17.26 -6.99
N LEU A 287 20.99 17.65 -5.77
CA LEU A 287 20.09 18.22 -4.76
C LEU A 287 19.47 19.60 -5.14
N ASN A 288 19.97 20.26 -6.16
CA ASN A 288 19.33 21.47 -6.72
C ASN A 288 18.39 21.14 -7.90
N GLY A 289 18.18 19.88 -8.17
CA GLY A 289 17.40 19.37 -9.29
C GLY A 289 15.94 19.09 -8.92
N GLU A 290 15.18 18.73 -9.93
CA GLU A 290 13.78 18.32 -9.81
C GLU A 290 13.68 16.90 -9.27
N PHE A 291 12.84 16.70 -8.25
CA PHE A 291 12.48 15.36 -7.78
C PHE A 291 11.38 14.76 -8.66
N ALA A 292 10.28 15.50 -8.87
CA ALA A 292 9.14 15.05 -9.65
C ALA A 292 8.26 16.22 -10.06
N HIS A 293 7.39 16.04 -11.05
CA HIS A 293 6.32 16.99 -11.31
C HIS A 293 4.97 16.32 -11.57
N LEU A 294 3.92 17.06 -11.27
CA LEU A 294 2.52 16.66 -11.44
C LEU A 294 1.92 17.38 -12.62
N VAL A 295 1.21 16.63 -13.47
CA VAL A 295 0.44 17.16 -14.60
C VAL A 295 -1.02 16.78 -14.41
N HIS A 296 -1.86 17.79 -14.17
CA HIS A 296 -3.30 17.68 -14.02
C HIS A 296 -4.01 17.69 -15.38
N ASN A 297 -5.32 17.52 -15.36
CA ASN A 297 -6.14 17.63 -16.56
C ASN A 297 -6.06 19.06 -17.17
N ASP A 298 -6.58 19.24 -18.39
CA ASP A 298 -6.47 20.51 -19.14
C ASP A 298 -7.29 21.66 -18.53
N LYS A 299 -8.27 21.39 -17.65
CA LYS A 299 -9.02 22.40 -16.90
C LYS A 299 -8.26 22.94 -15.69
N ARG A 300 -7.34 22.13 -15.15
CA ARG A 300 -6.66 22.40 -13.88
C ARG A 300 -5.13 22.42 -14.03
N GLN A 301 -4.64 22.96 -15.14
CA GLN A 301 -3.20 23.16 -15.35
C GLN A 301 -2.58 24.16 -14.34
N ASP A 302 -3.42 25.00 -13.71
CA ASP A 302 -3.04 25.85 -12.59
C ASP A 302 -2.54 25.07 -11.36
N LEU A 303 -2.88 23.78 -11.26
CA LEU A 303 -2.46 22.88 -10.20
C LEU A 303 -1.18 22.09 -10.54
N ASN A 304 -0.64 22.25 -11.76
CA ASN A 304 0.64 21.61 -12.11
C ASN A 304 1.73 22.10 -11.16
N TYR A 305 2.50 21.17 -10.62
CA TYR A 305 3.49 21.49 -9.61
C TYR A 305 4.77 20.69 -9.79
N THR A 306 5.91 21.35 -9.63
CA THR A 306 7.23 20.73 -9.66
C THR A 306 7.81 20.65 -8.26
N TYR A 307 8.06 19.44 -7.79
CA TYR A 307 8.79 19.17 -6.56
C TYR A 307 10.28 19.16 -6.85
N MET A 308 11.04 20.04 -6.20
CA MET A 308 12.51 19.98 -6.18
C MET A 308 12.96 19.04 -5.07
N PHE A 309 14.20 18.55 -5.07
CA PHE A 309 14.75 17.95 -3.85
C PHE A 309 14.67 18.94 -2.69
N ASP A 310 14.30 18.47 -1.50
CA ASP A 310 14.02 19.35 -0.37
C ASP A 310 15.28 19.65 0.44
N SER A 311 15.75 20.90 0.40
CA SER A 311 16.95 21.35 1.10
C SER A 311 16.92 21.13 2.63
N ASN A 312 15.73 21.00 3.24
CA ASN A 312 15.57 20.70 4.67
C ASN A 312 16.10 19.33 5.09
N TYR A 313 16.35 18.44 4.12
CA TYR A 313 16.87 17.08 4.33
C TYR A 313 18.27 16.86 3.75
N SER A 314 18.90 17.93 3.23
CA SER A 314 20.23 17.82 2.60
C SER A 314 21.35 17.57 3.62
N SER A 315 21.15 17.93 4.89
CA SER A 315 22.12 17.67 5.96
C SER A 315 22.29 16.19 6.26
N GLU A 316 21.27 15.36 6.05
CA GLU A 316 21.26 13.91 6.25
C GLU A 316 21.60 13.12 4.97
N ASN A 317 21.87 13.82 3.86
CA ASN A 317 22.16 13.21 2.57
C ASN A 317 23.37 12.25 2.61
N LEU A 318 23.18 11.04 2.11
CA LEU A 318 24.19 9.97 2.04
C LEU A 318 25.07 10.05 0.80
N ASN A 319 24.68 10.88 -0.18
CA ASN A 319 25.42 11.07 -1.45
C ASN A 319 25.69 9.75 -2.20
N LEU A 320 24.67 8.96 -2.39
CA LEU A 320 24.79 7.66 -3.04
C LEU A 320 24.87 7.79 -4.57
N SER A 321 25.68 6.93 -5.21
CA SER A 321 25.72 6.77 -6.67
C SER A 321 24.87 5.59 -7.15
N LYS A 322 24.49 4.69 -6.25
CA LYS A 322 23.65 3.52 -6.50
C LYS A 322 22.69 3.28 -5.34
N LEU A 323 21.49 2.82 -5.67
CA LEU A 323 20.48 2.41 -4.71
C LEU A 323 19.99 1.00 -5.05
N TYR A 324 19.90 0.14 -4.06
CA TYR A 324 19.27 -1.18 -4.18
C TYR A 324 17.90 -1.12 -3.56
N VAL A 325 16.86 -1.46 -4.32
CA VAL A 325 15.48 -1.46 -3.84
C VAL A 325 14.94 -2.89 -3.84
N ILE A 326 14.44 -3.33 -2.70
CA ILE A 326 13.69 -4.58 -2.62
C ILE A 326 12.22 -4.26 -2.85
N SER A 327 11.64 -4.81 -3.92
CA SER A 327 10.25 -4.60 -4.31
C SER A 327 9.37 -5.83 -4.08
N GLY A 328 8.09 -5.61 -3.81
CA GLY A 328 7.07 -6.64 -3.65
C GLY A 328 5.81 -6.32 -4.44
N VAL A 329 4.84 -7.22 -4.40
CA VAL A 329 3.51 -7.02 -5.01
C VAL A 329 2.72 -5.87 -4.37
N TYR A 330 3.20 -5.33 -3.26
CA TYR A 330 2.59 -4.20 -2.55
C TYR A 330 3.33 -2.88 -2.83
N THR A 331 4.50 -2.91 -3.48
CA THR A 331 5.27 -1.71 -3.78
C THR A 331 4.51 -0.83 -4.77
N ALA A 332 4.03 0.33 -4.34
CA ALA A 332 3.15 1.19 -5.12
C ALA A 332 3.38 2.70 -4.87
N SER A 333 2.92 3.53 -5.80
CA SER A 333 2.77 4.99 -5.62
C SER A 333 4.06 5.69 -5.19
N SER A 334 4.14 6.28 -3.98
CA SER A 334 5.34 6.97 -3.47
C SER A 334 6.58 6.07 -3.42
N SER A 335 6.41 4.74 -3.26
CA SER A 335 7.51 3.78 -3.41
C SER A 335 8.03 3.74 -4.85
N GLU A 336 7.12 3.70 -5.82
CA GLU A 336 7.48 3.71 -7.25
C GLU A 336 7.99 5.08 -7.68
N LEU A 337 7.48 6.15 -7.06
CA LEU A 337 7.94 7.51 -7.31
C LEU A 337 9.42 7.69 -6.94
N ILE A 338 9.89 7.15 -5.79
CA ILE A 338 11.32 7.17 -5.45
C ILE A 338 12.15 6.48 -6.54
N ILE A 339 11.73 5.31 -7.00
CA ILE A 339 12.40 4.55 -8.05
C ILE A 339 12.47 5.38 -9.32
N ASN A 340 11.32 5.93 -9.78
CA ASN A 340 11.23 6.72 -11.00
C ASN A 340 12.06 8.00 -10.93
N SER A 341 11.98 8.71 -9.81
CA SER A 341 12.60 10.02 -9.64
C SER A 341 14.11 9.97 -9.44
N LEU A 342 14.65 8.87 -8.89
CA LEU A 342 16.09 8.71 -8.69
C LEU A 342 16.81 8.13 -9.91
N ARG A 343 16.16 7.36 -10.77
CA ARG A 343 16.76 6.77 -11.99
C ARG A 343 17.51 7.75 -12.90
N PRO A 344 17.03 9.00 -13.11
CA PRO A 344 17.75 9.99 -13.90
C PRO A 344 19.06 10.50 -13.26
N TYR A 345 19.28 10.21 -11.99
CA TYR A 345 20.40 10.76 -11.21
C TYR A 345 21.39 9.70 -10.75
N MET A 346 20.97 8.44 -10.61
CA MET A 346 21.78 7.36 -10.07
C MET A 346 21.35 5.98 -10.61
N ASP A 347 22.19 4.98 -10.42
CA ASP A 347 21.86 3.60 -10.75
C ASP A 347 20.92 3.01 -9.69
N VAL A 348 19.67 2.71 -10.06
CA VAL A 348 18.67 2.10 -9.17
C VAL A 348 18.41 0.66 -9.60
N LYS A 349 18.85 -0.29 -8.77
CA LYS A 349 18.67 -1.73 -8.98
C LYS A 349 17.46 -2.25 -8.21
N LEU A 350 16.56 -2.92 -8.90
CA LEU A 350 15.39 -3.55 -8.31
C LEU A 350 15.59 -5.05 -8.19
N LEU A 351 15.27 -5.58 -6.98
CA LEU A 351 15.28 -7.00 -6.68
C LEU A 351 13.96 -7.36 -6.01
N GLY A 352 13.35 -8.46 -6.44
CA GLY A 352 12.05 -8.90 -5.91
C GLY A 352 11.05 -9.21 -7.00
N VAL A 353 9.85 -8.65 -6.94
CA VAL A 353 8.82 -8.83 -7.97
C VAL A 353 8.33 -7.50 -8.54
N GLN A 354 7.58 -7.59 -9.64
CA GLN A 354 6.98 -6.44 -10.31
C GLN A 354 6.13 -5.61 -9.35
N THR A 355 6.29 -4.29 -9.41
CA THR A 355 5.53 -3.33 -8.61
C THR A 355 4.11 -3.13 -9.15
N VAL A 356 3.28 -2.37 -8.44
CA VAL A 356 1.84 -2.23 -8.75
C VAL A 356 1.58 -1.42 -10.03
N GLY A 357 2.32 -0.34 -10.27
CA GLY A 357 2.14 0.52 -11.44
C GLY A 357 1.25 1.74 -11.20
N LYS A 358 1.33 2.37 -10.02
CA LYS A 358 0.61 3.60 -9.74
C LYS A 358 1.46 4.82 -10.08
N ASN A 359 1.46 5.20 -11.36
CA ASN A 359 2.13 6.39 -11.90
C ASN A 359 1.26 7.67 -11.86
N VAL A 360 0.20 7.65 -11.07
CA VAL A 360 -0.80 8.71 -10.93
C VAL A 360 -0.99 9.10 -9.46
N ALA A 361 -1.51 10.28 -9.27
CA ALA A 361 -1.71 10.88 -7.97
C ALA A 361 -3.19 11.14 -7.70
N ALA A 362 -3.63 10.84 -6.49
CA ALA A 362 -4.96 11.17 -5.99
C ALA A 362 -4.92 12.44 -5.15
N THR A 363 -5.95 13.25 -5.21
CA THR A 363 -6.17 14.39 -4.31
C THR A 363 -7.21 14.03 -3.26
N GLN A 364 -6.92 14.30 -2.00
CA GLN A 364 -7.90 14.20 -0.94
C GLN A 364 -8.90 15.35 -1.01
N ILE A 365 -10.20 15.03 -1.10
CA ILE A 365 -11.29 16.01 -1.08
C ILE A 365 -12.19 15.73 0.12
N ASN A 366 -12.13 16.60 1.10
CA ASN A 366 -13.04 16.55 2.23
C ASN A 366 -14.43 17.04 1.80
N SER A 367 -15.41 16.16 1.82
CA SER A 367 -16.78 16.49 1.47
C SER A 367 -17.45 17.29 2.60
N PRO A 368 -18.40 18.20 2.29
CA PRO A 368 -19.27 18.79 3.30
C PRO A 368 -20.28 17.76 3.87
N TYR A 369 -20.29 16.57 3.31
CA TYR A 369 -21.10 15.43 3.72
C TYR A 369 -20.21 14.41 4.46
N ASN A 370 -20.72 13.29 4.87
CA ASN A 370 -20.03 12.36 5.76
C ASN A 370 -19.09 11.37 5.01
N PHE A 371 -18.21 11.89 4.13
CA PHE A 371 -17.22 11.08 3.39
C PHE A 371 -16.02 11.93 2.91
N ILE A 372 -14.96 11.24 2.51
CA ILE A 372 -13.78 11.80 1.84
C ILE A 372 -13.62 11.10 0.49
N MET A 373 -13.36 11.87 -0.58
CA MET A 373 -13.04 11.31 -1.89
C MET A 373 -11.55 11.40 -2.18
N TYR A 374 -11.06 10.43 -2.93
CA TYR A 374 -9.68 10.35 -3.39
C TYR A 374 -9.64 10.07 -4.90
N PRO A 375 -10.14 10.99 -5.75
CA PRO A 375 -10.04 10.85 -7.19
C PRO A 375 -8.60 10.96 -7.65
N ILE A 376 -8.24 10.24 -8.71
CA ILE A 376 -6.99 10.47 -9.42
C ILE A 376 -7.08 11.81 -10.16
N THR A 377 -6.13 12.71 -9.89
CA THR A 377 -6.15 14.09 -10.41
C THR A 377 -4.97 14.46 -11.28
N ALA A 378 -3.85 13.73 -11.15
CA ALA A 378 -2.65 14.05 -11.90
C ALA A 378 -1.86 12.80 -12.31
N THR A 379 -1.08 12.92 -13.37
CA THR A 379 0.00 12.00 -13.71
C THR A 379 1.30 12.50 -13.08
N VAL A 380 2.12 11.57 -12.60
CA VAL A 380 3.39 11.88 -11.92
C VAL A 380 4.55 11.57 -12.86
N TYR A 381 5.44 12.52 -13.06
CA TYR A 381 6.61 12.41 -13.93
C TYR A 381 7.91 12.63 -13.14
N ASN A 382 9.00 12.04 -13.63
CA ASN A 382 10.35 12.41 -13.22
C ASN A 382 10.88 13.60 -14.06
N LYS A 383 12.09 14.09 -13.75
CA LYS A 383 12.70 15.23 -14.44
C LYS A 383 12.89 15.04 -15.96
N ASP A 384 12.91 13.81 -16.43
CA ASP A 384 13.06 13.48 -17.86
C ASP A 384 11.70 13.23 -18.54
N ASN A 385 10.59 13.66 -17.90
CA ASN A 385 9.21 13.48 -18.35
C ASN A 385 8.81 12.00 -18.53
N GLN A 386 9.35 11.10 -17.70
CA GLN A 386 9.02 9.68 -17.76
C GLN A 386 7.97 9.33 -16.70
N SER A 387 6.95 8.61 -17.12
CA SER A 387 5.83 8.09 -16.30
C SER A 387 5.33 6.75 -16.84
N ASP A 388 6.19 5.97 -17.46
CA ASP A 388 5.88 4.78 -18.25
C ASP A 388 5.78 3.48 -17.41
N TYR A 389 5.50 3.62 -16.11
CA TYR A 389 5.37 2.49 -15.19
C TYR A 389 3.92 2.17 -14.75
N ALA A 390 2.92 2.47 -15.60
CA ALA A 390 1.51 2.16 -15.31
C ALA A 390 1.20 0.66 -15.12
N ASN A 391 2.13 -0.22 -15.52
CA ASN A 391 2.08 -1.65 -15.28
C ASN A 391 3.11 -2.11 -14.23
N GLY A 392 3.70 -1.18 -13.49
CA GLY A 392 4.76 -1.45 -12.52
C GLY A 392 6.15 -1.55 -13.12
N PHE A 393 7.16 -1.44 -12.27
CA PHE A 393 8.55 -1.68 -12.63
C PHE A 393 8.84 -3.19 -12.61
N THR A 394 9.37 -3.71 -13.68
CA THR A 394 9.93 -5.06 -13.70
C THR A 394 11.28 -5.03 -12.96
N PRO A 395 11.54 -5.92 -12.00
CA PRO A 395 12.79 -5.95 -11.28
C PRO A 395 13.96 -6.41 -12.19
N ASP A 396 15.16 -5.92 -11.92
CA ASP A 396 16.39 -6.40 -12.56
C ASP A 396 16.67 -7.86 -12.17
N TYR A 397 16.32 -8.23 -10.94
CA TYR A 397 16.49 -9.58 -10.38
C TYR A 397 15.17 -10.09 -9.81
N THR A 398 14.53 -11.01 -10.52
CA THR A 398 13.21 -11.53 -10.13
C THR A 398 13.32 -12.63 -9.07
N ILE A 399 12.84 -12.35 -7.86
CA ILE A 399 12.74 -13.30 -6.77
C ILE A 399 11.40 -13.07 -6.06
N ASN A 400 10.50 -14.05 -6.12
CA ASN A 400 9.23 -13.99 -5.38
C ASN A 400 9.37 -14.73 -4.05
N GLU A 401 9.45 -13.98 -2.93
CA GLU A 401 9.59 -14.56 -1.60
C GLU A 401 8.45 -15.52 -1.24
N LEU A 402 7.24 -15.28 -1.76
CA LEU A 402 6.07 -16.12 -1.52
C LEU A 402 6.21 -17.53 -2.11
N ASN A 403 7.13 -17.72 -3.04
CA ASN A 403 7.46 -19.05 -3.56
C ASN A 403 8.43 -19.85 -2.69
N TYR A 404 8.91 -19.29 -1.58
CA TYR A 404 9.87 -19.95 -0.69
C TYR A 404 9.24 -20.28 0.65
N LEU A 405 9.62 -21.41 1.23
CA LEU A 405 8.98 -21.96 2.43
C LEU A 405 9.70 -21.61 3.74
N ASN A 406 11.01 -21.39 3.68
CA ASN A 406 11.82 -21.02 4.84
C ASN A 406 12.11 -19.52 4.84
N TRP A 407 11.50 -18.80 5.77
CA TRP A 407 11.71 -17.37 5.93
C TRP A 407 12.48 -17.08 7.21
N ALA A 408 13.44 -16.17 7.11
CA ALA A 408 14.10 -15.53 8.24
C ALA A 408 13.42 -14.18 8.55
N GLU A 409 13.73 -13.62 9.70
CA GLU A 409 13.27 -12.29 10.10
C GLU A 409 13.83 -11.21 9.17
N LEU A 410 13.10 -10.09 9.04
CA LEU A 410 13.61 -8.90 8.34
C LEU A 410 14.85 -8.37 9.08
N GLY A 411 15.94 -8.12 8.36
CA GLY A 411 17.24 -7.74 8.93
C GLY A 411 18.22 -8.92 9.13
N ASP A 412 17.72 -10.15 9.16
CA ASP A 412 18.64 -11.32 9.14
C ASP A 412 19.30 -11.43 7.77
N THR A 413 20.63 -11.43 7.74
CA THR A 413 21.42 -11.55 6.48
C THR A 413 21.17 -12.85 5.71
N LYS A 414 20.47 -13.81 6.30
CA LYS A 414 20.00 -15.05 5.66
C LYS A 414 18.58 -14.95 5.11
N GLU A 415 17.90 -13.81 5.34
CA GLU A 415 16.59 -13.57 4.75
C GLU A 415 16.73 -13.52 3.22
N LEU A 416 15.81 -14.16 2.51
CA LEU A 416 15.93 -14.45 1.07
C LEU A 416 16.31 -13.21 0.23
N LEU A 417 15.52 -12.14 0.31
CA LEU A 417 15.74 -10.97 -0.55
C LEU A 417 16.93 -10.13 -0.06
N LEU A 418 17.12 -10.02 1.25
CA LEU A 418 18.29 -9.34 1.82
C LEU A 418 19.57 -10.10 1.47
N TYR A 419 19.61 -11.44 1.61
CA TYR A 419 20.75 -12.27 1.23
C TYR A 419 21.15 -12.06 -0.23
N ASN A 420 20.17 -12.11 -1.14
CA ASN A 420 20.42 -11.94 -2.58
C ASN A 420 20.89 -10.52 -2.92
N THR A 421 20.36 -9.49 -2.20
CA THR A 421 20.79 -8.10 -2.39
C THR A 421 22.21 -7.89 -1.89
N LEU A 422 22.55 -8.44 -0.73
CA LEU A 422 23.93 -8.40 -0.20
C LEU A 422 24.89 -9.12 -1.14
N HIS A 423 24.50 -10.27 -1.68
CA HIS A 423 25.31 -11.00 -2.66
C HIS A 423 25.49 -10.21 -3.96
N LEU A 424 24.43 -9.51 -4.40
CA LEU A 424 24.49 -8.62 -5.57
C LEU A 424 25.46 -7.46 -5.35
N ILE A 425 25.47 -6.85 -4.17
CA ILE A 425 26.40 -5.77 -3.80
C ILE A 425 27.85 -6.27 -3.84
N GLU A 426 28.08 -7.46 -3.32
CA GLU A 426 29.42 -8.00 -3.13
C GLU A 426 30.00 -8.64 -4.41
N TYR A 427 29.17 -9.41 -5.13
CA TYR A 427 29.62 -10.26 -6.23
C TYR A 427 29.00 -9.93 -7.59
N GLY A 428 28.06 -8.96 -7.63
CA GLY A 428 27.39 -8.57 -8.87
C GLY A 428 26.31 -9.55 -9.36
N SER A 429 25.90 -10.53 -8.55
CA SER A 429 24.87 -11.52 -8.90
C SER A 429 23.92 -11.80 -7.74
N ALA A 430 22.69 -12.21 -8.06
CA ALA A 430 21.67 -12.65 -7.10
C ALA A 430 21.38 -14.14 -7.36
N PRO A 431 21.88 -15.06 -6.52
CA PRO A 431 21.90 -16.50 -6.83
C PRO A 431 20.53 -17.15 -6.95
N ASP A 432 19.51 -16.64 -6.22
CA ASP A 432 18.15 -17.18 -6.30
C ASP A 432 17.26 -16.49 -7.36
N ALA A 433 17.81 -15.53 -8.14
CA ALA A 433 17.03 -14.82 -9.15
C ALA A 433 16.69 -15.71 -10.35
N GLU A 434 15.43 -15.64 -10.80
CA GLU A 434 14.91 -16.45 -11.91
C GLU A 434 15.56 -16.13 -13.26
N ASN A 435 16.05 -14.89 -13.40
CA ASN A 435 16.75 -14.38 -14.58
C ASN A 435 18.27 -14.30 -14.40
N SER A 436 18.83 -14.90 -13.33
CA SER A 436 20.27 -15.10 -13.26
C SER A 436 20.63 -16.08 -14.38
N GLU A 437 21.54 -15.65 -15.27
CA GLU A 437 22.18 -16.61 -16.16
C GLU A 437 22.78 -17.69 -15.26
N SER A 438 22.24 -18.90 -15.35
CA SER A 438 22.88 -20.05 -14.74
C SER A 438 24.20 -20.21 -15.48
N SER A 439 25.24 -19.53 -15.01
CA SER A 439 26.59 -20.00 -15.26
C SER A 439 26.62 -21.40 -14.64
N GLY A 440 26.48 -22.41 -15.49
CA GLY A 440 26.75 -23.78 -15.14
C GLY A 440 28.19 -23.88 -14.66
N GLY A 441 28.42 -23.41 -13.45
CA GLY A 441 29.63 -23.53 -12.69
C GLY A 441 29.40 -24.70 -11.75
N GLU A 442 30.07 -25.78 -12.04
CA GLU A 442 30.36 -26.88 -11.13
C GLU A 442 30.55 -26.36 -9.71
N GLU A 443 30.03 -27.08 -8.71
CA GLU A 443 30.42 -26.98 -7.32
C GLU A 443 31.96 -26.98 -7.19
N GLY A 444 32.57 -25.83 -7.43
CA GLY A 444 33.96 -25.53 -7.10
C GLY A 444 34.01 -25.37 -5.58
N GLY A 445 34.25 -26.45 -4.87
CA GLY A 445 34.52 -26.45 -3.45
C GLY A 445 35.73 -25.55 -3.17
N ASP A 446 35.47 -24.38 -2.62
CA ASP A 446 36.44 -23.67 -1.80
C ASP A 446 36.15 -24.08 -0.33
N GLU A 447 36.99 -24.97 0.17
CA GLU A 447 37.04 -25.41 1.57
C GLU A 447 37.50 -24.25 2.45
N GLY A 448 36.63 -23.23 2.68
CA GLY A 448 37.04 -22.12 3.53
C GLY A 448 36.00 -21.13 3.97
N THR A 449 34.79 -21.14 3.44
CA THR A 449 33.79 -20.10 3.76
C THR A 449 32.40 -20.66 4.01
N THR A 450 31.81 -20.24 5.13
CA THR A 450 30.40 -20.31 5.53
C THR A 450 29.47 -21.09 4.59
N LYS A 451 28.89 -22.19 5.09
CA LYS A 451 27.85 -22.96 4.37
C LYS A 451 26.88 -22.01 3.70
N ALA A 452 26.77 -22.11 2.36
CA ALA A 452 25.82 -21.34 1.57
C ALA A 452 24.42 -21.41 2.22
N VAL A 453 23.75 -20.28 2.32
CA VAL A 453 22.38 -20.22 2.82
C VAL A 453 21.48 -20.94 1.81
N LYS A 454 20.73 -21.93 2.27
CA LYS A 454 19.86 -22.69 1.38
C LYS A 454 18.42 -22.18 1.52
N HIS A 455 17.90 -21.60 0.43
CA HIS A 455 16.51 -21.21 0.32
C HIS A 455 15.70 -22.31 -0.36
N TYR A 456 14.56 -22.67 0.23
CA TYR A 456 13.74 -23.78 -0.26
C TYR A 456 12.52 -23.26 -1.02
N LYS A 457 12.56 -23.33 -2.35
CA LYS A 457 11.45 -22.95 -3.23
C LYS A 457 10.32 -23.97 -3.11
N SER A 458 9.08 -23.48 -3.04
CA SER A 458 7.88 -24.32 -3.11
C SER A 458 7.78 -24.96 -4.50
N ARG A 459 7.30 -26.19 -4.58
CA ARG A 459 7.08 -26.89 -5.86
C ARG A 459 6.00 -26.26 -6.71
N GLN A 460 5.03 -25.60 -6.10
CA GLN A 460 4.01 -24.79 -6.77
C GLN A 460 3.99 -23.39 -6.16
N ALA A 461 3.72 -22.41 -6.99
CA ALA A 461 3.50 -21.04 -6.53
C ALA A 461 2.35 -21.02 -5.50
N LEU A 462 2.58 -20.35 -4.37
CA LEU A 462 1.53 -20.10 -3.41
C LEU A 462 0.50 -19.15 -4.02
N GLN A 463 -0.76 -19.53 -3.97
CA GLN A 463 -1.87 -18.69 -4.45
C GLN A 463 -2.40 -17.88 -3.27
N ILE A 464 -2.22 -16.57 -3.36
CA ILE A 464 -2.75 -15.65 -2.36
C ILE A 464 -4.23 -15.42 -2.65
N SER A 465 -5.08 -15.72 -1.67
CA SER A 465 -6.52 -15.45 -1.71
C SER A 465 -6.91 -14.19 -0.93
N TYR A 466 -6.05 -13.71 -0.04
CA TYR A 466 -6.24 -12.52 0.78
C TYR A 466 -4.89 -11.99 1.28
N SER A 467 -4.81 -10.68 1.52
CA SER A 467 -3.69 -10.04 2.22
C SER A 467 -4.19 -8.93 3.12
N SER A 468 -3.74 -8.91 4.36
CA SER A 468 -4.06 -7.83 5.31
C SER A 468 -3.47 -6.49 4.86
N ILE A 469 -2.28 -6.48 4.23
CA ILE A 469 -1.65 -5.27 3.70
C ILE A 469 -2.53 -4.61 2.63
N SER A 470 -2.99 -5.37 1.64
CA SER A 470 -3.76 -4.81 0.52
C SER A 470 -5.12 -4.24 0.92
N GLN A 471 -5.65 -4.60 2.08
CA GLN A 471 -6.88 -4.00 2.61
C GLN A 471 -6.64 -2.74 3.45
N LYS A 472 -5.50 -2.66 4.15
CA LYS A 472 -5.18 -1.51 5.00
C LYS A 472 -4.69 -0.31 4.21
N THR A 473 -4.04 -0.54 3.11
CA THR A 473 -3.39 0.48 2.31
C THR A 473 -4.14 0.67 1.00
N ARG A 474 -5.10 1.58 1.01
CA ARG A 474 -5.60 2.13 -0.24
C ARG A 474 -4.50 3.00 -0.83
N PRO A 475 -4.23 2.90 -2.16
CA PRO A 475 -3.10 3.61 -2.75
C PRO A 475 -3.18 5.10 -2.47
N ALA A 476 -2.06 5.61 -2.06
CA ALA A 476 -1.88 6.84 -1.33
C ALA A 476 -2.09 8.14 -2.10
N ILE A 477 -2.12 9.13 -1.29
CA ILE A 477 -2.65 10.46 -1.48
C ILE A 477 -1.50 11.44 -1.64
N ILE A 478 -1.65 12.33 -2.59
CA ILE A 478 -1.04 13.64 -2.51
C ILE A 478 -1.92 14.47 -1.60
N ALA A 479 -1.45 14.80 -0.41
CA ALA A 479 -2.03 15.89 0.33
C ALA A 479 -1.63 17.17 -0.40
N THR A 480 -2.49 17.67 -1.26
CA THR A 480 -2.42 19.04 -1.70
C THR A 480 -3.10 19.86 -0.62
N GLN A 481 -2.32 20.67 0.08
CA GLN A 481 -2.90 21.81 0.80
C GLN A 481 -3.29 22.82 -0.25
N TYR A 482 -4.58 22.96 -0.50
CA TYR A 482 -5.15 24.11 -1.17
C TYR A 482 -5.64 25.11 -0.13
#